data_22fd9fcdd81c405f2840b38fbd61ea02
#
_entry.id   22fd9fcdd81c405f2840b38fbd61ea02
#
_cell.length_a   1.000
_cell.length_b   1.000
_cell.length_c   1.000
_cell.angle_alpha   90.00
_cell.angle_beta   90.00
_cell.angle_gamma   90.00
#
_symmetry.space_group_name_H-M   'P 1'
#
loop_
_entity.id
_entity.type
_entity.pdbx_description
1 polymer ?
#
loop_
_entity_poly.entity_id
_entity_poly.type
_entity_poly.pdbx_seq_one_letter_code
_entity_poly.pdbx_strand_id
1 'polypeptide(L)' 'MLTNEELARYHKLGFVVPDYRLSETTLTRIRAAHCQFIERYPAFSDYCPALIPLDPCFLEFARDETILNMVGQVLGNNF' A
#
# COMPACT_ATOMS: atom_id res chain seq x y z
N MET A 1 9.31 5.13 -9.25
CA MET A 1 8.58 6.39 -9.52
C MET A 1 7.69 6.23 -10.73
N LEU A 2 6.59 6.99 -10.75
CA LEU A 2 5.70 7.00 -11.90
C LEU A 2 6.36 7.73 -13.07
N THR A 3 6.20 7.20 -14.28
CA THR A 3 6.64 7.86 -15.50
C THR A 3 5.69 9.00 -15.87
N ASN A 4 6.12 9.86 -16.78
CA ASN A 4 5.25 10.94 -17.27
C ASN A 4 3.98 10.39 -17.94
N GLU A 5 4.09 9.27 -18.65
CA GLU A 5 2.94 8.61 -19.27
C GLU A 5 1.97 8.07 -18.21
N GLU A 6 2.49 7.47 -17.14
CA GLU A 6 1.67 6.99 -16.03
C GLU A 6 0.96 8.12 -15.31
N LEU A 7 1.64 9.24 -15.07
CA LEU A 7 1.02 10.44 -14.48
C LEU A 7 -0.08 11.01 -15.39
N ALA A 8 0.17 11.08 -16.69
CA ALA A 8 -0.84 11.54 -17.64
C ALA A 8 -2.06 10.61 -17.64
N ARG A 9 -1.84 9.31 -17.54
CA ARG A 9 -2.92 8.32 -17.46
C ARG A 9 -3.73 8.48 -16.19
N TYR A 10 -3.06 8.73 -15.07
CA TYR A 10 -3.75 9.01 -13.80
C TYR A 10 -4.65 10.23 -13.91
N HIS A 11 -4.15 11.33 -14.48
CA HIS A 11 -4.96 12.55 -14.62
C HIS A 11 -6.14 12.38 -15.58
N LYS A 12 -5.98 11.52 -16.58
CA LYS A 12 -7.05 11.26 -17.56
C LYS A 12 -8.12 10.30 -17.03
N LEU A 13 -7.70 9.23 -16.36
CA LEU A 13 -8.58 8.11 -15.96
C LEU A 13 -8.97 8.14 -14.48
N GLY A 14 -8.26 8.89 -13.64
CA GLY A 14 -8.47 8.91 -12.20
C GLY A 14 -7.76 7.80 -11.45
N PHE A 15 -7.02 6.94 -12.15
CA PHE A 15 -6.20 5.89 -11.53
C PHE A 15 -5.04 5.52 -12.44
N VAL A 16 -4.05 4.83 -11.88
CA VAL A 16 -2.94 4.23 -12.62
C VAL A 16 -2.44 3.00 -11.88
N VAL A 17 -2.04 1.98 -12.64
CA VAL A 17 -1.37 0.80 -12.10
C VAL A 17 0.11 0.93 -12.43
N PRO A 18 0.97 1.24 -11.45
CA PRO A 18 2.39 1.43 -11.71
C PRO A 18 3.10 0.11 -12.00
N ASP A 19 4.22 0.19 -12.73
CA ASP A 19 5.09 -0.95 -12.95
C ASP A 19 6.01 -1.13 -11.74
N TYR A 20 5.43 -1.36 -10.58
CA TYR A 20 6.12 -1.57 -9.32
C TYR A 20 5.58 -2.83 -8.66
N ARG A 21 6.46 -3.67 -8.18
CA ARG A 21 6.08 -4.89 -7.46
C ARG A 21 6.81 -4.94 -6.12
N LEU A 22 6.08 -5.33 -5.08
CA LEU A 22 6.68 -5.61 -3.79
C LEU A 22 7.65 -6.79 -3.90
N SER A 23 8.73 -6.77 -3.10
CA SER A 23 9.61 -7.92 -3.00
C SER A 23 8.85 -9.14 -2.46
N GLU A 24 9.29 -10.33 -2.83
CA GLU A 24 8.69 -11.57 -2.32
C GLU A 24 8.76 -11.64 -0.79
N THR A 25 9.83 -11.17 -0.19
CA THR A 25 9.98 -11.12 1.26
C THR A 25 8.92 -10.23 1.90
N THR A 26 8.75 -9.02 1.38
CA THR A 26 7.74 -8.09 1.89
C THR A 26 6.34 -8.63 1.71
N LEU A 27 6.05 -9.18 0.54
CA LEU A 27 4.73 -9.73 0.22
C LEU A 27 4.39 -10.92 1.13
N THR A 28 5.36 -11.81 1.37
CA THR A 28 5.18 -12.96 2.27
C THR A 28 4.89 -12.49 3.70
N ARG A 29 5.62 -11.50 4.19
CA ARG A 29 5.39 -10.92 5.52
C ARG A 29 4.00 -10.32 5.67
N ILE A 30 3.56 -9.55 4.69
CA ILE A 30 2.24 -8.91 4.70
C ILE A 30 1.14 -9.97 4.67
N ARG A 31 1.28 -10.98 3.82
CA ARG A 31 0.30 -12.08 3.75
C ARG A 31 0.21 -12.86 5.05
N ALA A 32 1.35 -13.16 5.66
CA ALA A 32 1.37 -13.86 6.95
C ALA A 32 0.73 -13.02 8.06
N ALA A 33 1.06 -11.73 8.13
CA ALA A 33 0.47 -10.82 9.11
C ALA A 33 -1.04 -10.70 8.90
N HIS A 34 -1.50 -10.62 7.67
CA HIS A 34 -2.93 -10.56 7.34
C HIS A 34 -3.65 -11.85 7.74
N CYS A 35 -3.09 -13.01 7.43
CA CYS A 35 -3.69 -14.30 7.83
C CYS A 35 -3.82 -14.41 9.35
N GLN A 36 -2.79 -14.05 10.10
CA GLN A 36 -2.83 -14.05 11.56
C GLN A 36 -3.87 -13.07 12.10
N PHE A 37 -3.97 -11.92 11.48
CA PHE A 37 -4.96 -10.91 11.85
C PHE A 37 -6.39 -11.43 11.67
N ILE A 38 -6.69 -12.06 10.53
CA ILE A 38 -8.03 -12.61 10.25
C ILE A 38 -8.37 -13.75 11.22
N GLU A 39 -7.41 -14.60 11.55
CA GLU A 39 -7.60 -15.66 12.55
C GLU A 39 -7.95 -15.09 13.92
N ARG A 40 -7.28 -14.02 14.33
CA ARG A 40 -7.45 -13.38 15.63
C ARG A 40 -8.72 -12.54 15.70
N TYR A 41 -9.09 -11.89 14.59
CA TYR A 41 -10.22 -10.96 14.52
C TYR A 41 -11.10 -11.26 13.30
N PRO A 42 -11.82 -12.40 13.28
CA PRO A 42 -12.61 -12.79 12.10
C PRO A 42 -13.67 -11.75 11.69
N ALA A 43 -14.15 -10.95 12.64
CA ALA A 43 -15.14 -9.90 12.36
C ALA A 43 -14.61 -8.80 11.43
N PHE A 44 -13.28 -8.68 11.29
CA PHE A 44 -12.65 -7.67 10.44
C PHE A 44 -12.16 -8.22 9.11
N SER A 45 -12.63 -9.38 8.67
CA SER A 45 -12.20 -9.99 7.42
C SER A 45 -12.48 -9.12 6.19
N ASP A 46 -13.60 -8.39 6.21
CA ASP A 46 -14.02 -7.54 5.09
C ASP A 46 -13.73 -6.05 5.29
N TYR A 47 -13.57 -5.63 6.53
CA TYR A 47 -13.38 -4.22 6.84
C TYR A 47 -12.70 -4.04 8.19
N CYS A 48 -11.58 -3.33 8.18
CA CYS A 48 -10.87 -2.97 9.42
C CYS A 48 -10.37 -1.52 9.33
N PRO A 49 -11.00 -0.59 10.08
CA PRO A 49 -10.61 0.83 10.02
C PRO A 49 -9.30 1.14 10.74
N ALA A 50 -8.77 0.22 11.56
CA ALA A 50 -7.60 0.48 12.41
C ALA A 50 -6.55 -0.62 12.23
N LEU A 51 -6.26 -1.01 10.99
CA LEU A 51 -5.31 -2.08 10.69
C LEU A 51 -3.87 -1.74 11.09
N ILE A 52 -3.42 -0.53 10.80
CA ILE A 52 -2.02 -0.12 10.98
C ILE A 52 -1.54 -0.24 12.43
N PRO A 53 -2.30 0.19 13.47
CA PRO A 53 -1.84 0.04 14.84
C PRO A 53 -1.75 -1.39 15.35
N LEU A 54 -2.37 -2.36 14.66
CA LEU A 54 -2.49 -3.73 15.16
C LEU A 54 -1.26 -4.58 14.88
N ASP A 55 -0.47 -4.25 13.85
CA ASP A 55 0.76 -4.97 13.55
C ASP A 55 1.77 -4.01 12.91
N PRO A 56 3.03 -3.96 13.41
CA PRO A 56 4.07 -3.11 12.84
C PRO A 56 4.34 -3.36 11.35
N CYS A 57 4.07 -4.56 10.85
CA CYS A 57 4.24 -4.91 9.45
C CYS A 57 3.43 -4.00 8.51
N PHE A 58 2.20 -3.66 8.89
CA PHE A 58 1.35 -2.79 8.08
C PHE A 58 1.87 -1.35 8.06
N LEU A 59 2.41 -0.87 9.17
CA LEU A 59 3.02 0.46 9.23
C LEU A 59 4.30 0.52 8.39
N GLU A 60 5.14 -0.50 8.45
CA GLU A 60 6.34 -0.60 7.62
C GLU A 60 5.98 -0.53 6.13
N PHE A 61 4.96 -1.28 5.72
CA PHE A 61 4.45 -1.24 4.35
C PHE A 61 3.96 0.16 3.96
N ALA A 62 3.18 0.80 4.83
CA ALA A 62 2.65 2.14 4.59
C ALA A 62 3.75 3.21 4.50
N ARG A 63 4.93 2.93 5.04
CA ARG A 63 6.10 3.82 4.99
C ARG A 63 7.10 3.45 3.90
N ASP A 64 6.76 2.52 3.02
CA ASP A 64 7.63 2.15 1.91
C ASP A 64 7.98 3.40 1.08
N GLU A 65 9.28 3.68 0.95
CA GLU A 65 9.75 4.89 0.28
C GLU A 65 9.30 4.98 -1.17
N THR A 66 9.33 3.86 -1.88
CA THR A 66 8.93 3.83 -3.29
C THR A 66 7.45 4.17 -3.43
N ILE A 67 6.61 3.60 -2.57
CA ILE A 67 5.18 3.89 -2.57
C ILE A 67 4.94 5.36 -2.21
N LEU A 68 5.58 5.86 -1.16
CA LEU A 68 5.44 7.26 -0.74
C LEU A 68 5.90 8.24 -1.82
N ASN A 69 6.95 7.91 -2.56
CA ASN A 69 7.41 8.73 -3.67
C ASN A 69 6.38 8.79 -4.80
N MET A 70 5.76 7.66 -5.14
CA MET A 70 4.68 7.63 -6.14
C MET A 70 3.47 8.43 -5.68
N VAL A 71 3.07 8.29 -4.42
CA VAL A 71 1.97 9.07 -3.84
C VAL A 71 2.30 10.56 -3.86
N GLY A 72 3.53 10.93 -3.54
CA GLY A 72 3.99 12.31 -3.58
C GLY A 72 3.92 12.92 -4.97
N GLN A 73 4.15 12.14 -6.02
CA GLN A 73 4.02 12.61 -7.40
C GLN A 73 2.57 12.98 -7.75
N VAL A 74 1.59 12.36 -7.11
CA VAL A 74 0.17 12.57 -7.35
C VAL A 74 -0.41 13.65 -6.44
N LEU A 75 -0.09 13.58 -5.15
CA LEU A 75 -0.69 14.43 -4.11
C LEU A 75 0.19 15.63 -3.70
N GLY A 76 1.45 15.67 -4.14
CA GLY A 76 2.44 16.56 -3.57
C GLY A 76 3.04 15.98 -2.30
N ASN A 77 4.07 16.63 -1.75
CA ASN A 77 4.84 16.05 -0.63
C ASN A 77 4.29 16.39 0.76
N ASN A 78 3.16 17.04 0.83
CA ASN A 78 2.58 17.48 2.10
C ASN A 78 1.27 16.72 2.38
N PHE A 79 1.43 15.43 2.61
CA PHE A 79 0.30 14.58 2.96
C PHE A 79 0.56 13.78 4.24
#